data_076b25cc927cb2779d67db8a6b40c9ee
#
_entry.id   076b25cc927cb2779d67db8a6b40c9ee
#
_cell.length_a   1.000
_cell.length_b   1.000
_cell.length_c   1.000
_cell.angle_alpha   90.00
_cell.angle_beta   90.00
_cell.angle_gamma   90.00
#
_symmetry.space_group_name_H-M   'P 1'
#
loop_
_entity.id
_entity.type
_entity.pdbx_description
1 polymer ?
#
loop_
_entity_poly.entity_id
_entity_poly.type
_entity_poly.pdbx_seq_one_letter_code
_entity_poly.pdbx_strand_id
1 'polypeptide(L)'
;MGEAPAMETKTKKTAKDSLDVEAVRVLLDHASAKISHDFKRPACIAIGDENGELLGFLRMDGGPARSIQIALCKAYTAARMQSSTHDLFLRLQREKEDIRFFCDPKFTAFPGGNLLRNCENKIVGSVGISGLAPREDHEVSEALASLVKTW
;
A
#
# COMPACT_ATOMS: atom_id res chain seq x y z
N MET A 1 45.28 -16.11 -31.39
CA MET A 1 44.57 -16.60 -30.21
C MET A 1 43.57 -15.55 -29.81
N GLY A 2 42.28 -15.80 -30.05
CA GLY A 2 41.21 -14.87 -29.65
C GLY A 2 40.85 -15.08 -28.18
N GLU A 3 40.85 -14.00 -27.39
CA GLU A 3 40.26 -14.02 -26.06
C GLU A 3 38.75 -14.30 -26.17
N ALA A 4 38.27 -15.29 -25.40
CA ALA A 4 36.87 -15.57 -25.32
C ALA A 4 36.15 -14.34 -24.73
N PRO A 5 35.02 -13.90 -25.31
CA PRO A 5 34.27 -12.78 -24.73
C PRO A 5 33.85 -13.14 -23.30
N ALA A 6 34.13 -12.24 -22.36
CA ALA A 6 33.62 -12.38 -21.00
C ALA A 6 32.11 -12.53 -21.04
N MET A 7 31.56 -13.64 -20.53
CA MET A 7 30.14 -13.78 -20.36
C MET A 7 29.73 -12.75 -19.30
N GLU A 8 29.04 -11.70 -19.70
CA GLU A 8 28.31 -10.84 -18.78
C GLU A 8 27.23 -11.71 -18.11
N THR A 9 27.51 -12.12 -16.89
CA THR A 9 26.47 -12.68 -16.04
C THR A 9 25.48 -11.57 -15.74
N LYS A 10 24.35 -11.54 -16.47
CA LYS A 10 23.20 -10.73 -16.06
C LYS A 10 22.81 -11.22 -14.67
N THR A 11 23.17 -10.46 -13.64
CA THR A 11 22.66 -10.66 -12.30
C THR A 11 21.14 -10.55 -12.37
N LYS A 12 20.44 -11.68 -12.21
CA LYS A 12 18.99 -11.69 -12.07
C LYS A 12 18.68 -10.82 -10.86
N LYS A 13 17.92 -9.72 -11.05
CA LYS A 13 17.44 -8.89 -9.96
C LYS A 13 16.60 -9.80 -9.06
N THR A 14 17.07 -10.04 -7.83
CA THR A 14 16.32 -10.81 -6.84
C THR A 14 15.12 -9.97 -6.37
N ALA A 15 13.92 -10.55 -6.47
CA ALA A 15 12.72 -9.91 -5.98
C ALA A 15 12.81 -9.67 -4.45
N LYS A 16 12.27 -8.55 -3.96
CA LYS A 16 12.14 -8.33 -2.52
C LYS A 16 11.10 -9.29 -1.96
N ASP A 17 11.46 -10.05 -0.93
CA ASP A 17 10.56 -10.96 -0.24
C ASP A 17 9.74 -10.30 0.87
N SER A 18 10.18 -9.16 1.35
CA SER A 18 9.55 -8.40 2.43
C SER A 18 9.95 -6.93 2.33
N LEU A 19 9.24 -6.07 3.06
CA LEU A 19 9.56 -4.65 3.15
C LEU A 19 10.50 -4.42 4.34
N ASP A 20 11.75 -4.06 4.05
CA ASP A 20 12.70 -3.60 5.07
C ASP A 20 12.47 -2.11 5.39
N VAL A 21 13.21 -1.61 6.39
CA VAL A 21 13.06 -0.20 6.83
C VAL A 21 13.31 0.78 5.69
N GLU A 22 14.29 0.50 4.84
CA GLU A 22 14.60 1.38 3.70
C GLU A 22 13.47 1.39 2.67
N ALA A 23 12.89 0.23 2.36
CA ALA A 23 11.73 0.14 1.49
C ALA A 23 10.54 0.93 2.05
N VAL A 24 10.30 0.83 3.36
CA VAL A 24 9.23 1.59 4.03
C VAL A 24 9.46 3.09 3.91
N ARG A 25 10.70 3.57 4.10
CA ARG A 25 11.05 4.98 3.92
C ARG A 25 10.78 5.46 2.51
N VAL A 26 11.21 4.70 1.52
CA VAL A 26 10.95 5.01 0.10
C VAL A 26 9.46 5.14 -0.18
N LEU A 27 8.64 4.22 0.34
CA LEU A 27 7.19 4.24 0.16
C LEU A 27 6.54 5.46 0.81
N LEU A 28 6.93 5.79 2.04
CA LEU A 28 6.42 6.97 2.73
C LEU A 28 6.79 8.26 1.99
N ASP A 29 8.02 8.38 1.53
CA ASP A 29 8.48 9.54 0.77
C ASP A 29 7.77 9.67 -0.58
N HIS A 30 7.62 8.57 -1.29
CA HIS A 30 6.93 8.54 -2.58
C HIS A 30 5.45 8.93 -2.45
N ALA A 31 4.77 8.39 -1.46
CA ALA A 31 3.37 8.72 -1.20
C ALA A 31 3.19 10.20 -0.83
N SER A 32 3.99 10.71 0.11
CA SER A 32 3.89 12.09 0.55
C SER A 32 4.22 13.09 -0.57
N ALA A 33 5.20 12.79 -1.41
CA ALA A 33 5.54 13.61 -2.56
C ALA A 33 4.40 13.66 -3.59
N LYS A 34 3.81 12.49 -3.91
CA LYS A 34 2.67 12.41 -4.82
C LYS A 34 1.45 13.16 -4.28
N ILE A 35 1.14 13.01 -3.01
CA ILE A 35 0.02 13.69 -2.36
C ILE A 35 0.21 15.21 -2.42
N SER A 36 1.40 15.69 -2.07
CA SER A 36 1.73 17.12 -2.10
C SER A 36 1.64 17.70 -3.51
N HIS A 37 2.16 16.98 -4.49
CA HIS A 37 2.19 17.43 -5.88
C HIS A 37 0.81 17.44 -6.54
N ASP A 38 0.07 16.32 -6.40
CA ASP A 38 -1.17 16.11 -7.16
C ASP A 38 -2.39 16.75 -6.48
N PHE A 39 -2.45 16.72 -5.15
CA PHE A 39 -3.65 17.11 -4.41
C PHE A 39 -3.48 18.36 -3.56
N LYS A 40 -2.25 18.73 -3.21
CA LYS A 40 -1.92 19.93 -2.40
C LYS A 40 -2.69 19.99 -1.07
N ARG A 41 -2.98 18.83 -0.50
CA ARG A 41 -3.62 18.66 0.81
C ARG A 41 -2.87 17.57 1.59
N PRO A 42 -2.82 17.66 2.92
CA PRO A 42 -2.12 16.66 3.70
C PRO A 42 -2.98 15.40 3.94
N ALA A 43 -2.29 14.27 4.11
CA ALA A 43 -2.92 12.99 4.44
C ALA A 43 -2.08 12.21 5.43
N CYS A 44 -2.60 11.05 5.85
CA CYS A 44 -1.88 10.05 6.63
C CYS A 44 -1.59 8.83 5.76
N ILE A 45 -0.42 8.24 5.95
CA ILE A 45 0.09 7.10 5.17
C ILE A 45 0.52 6.02 6.14
N ALA A 46 -0.06 4.83 6.03
CA ALA A 46 0.33 3.66 6.81
C ALA A 46 0.91 2.60 5.87
N ILE A 47 2.07 2.06 6.21
CA ILE A 47 2.67 0.91 5.53
C ILE A 47 2.62 -0.26 6.49
N GLY A 48 1.99 -1.35 6.06
CA GLY A 48 1.90 -2.59 6.82
C GLY A 48 2.69 -3.72 6.17
N ASP A 49 2.92 -4.78 6.94
CA ASP A 49 3.44 -6.02 6.41
C ASP A 49 2.34 -6.85 5.70
N GLU A 50 2.66 -8.07 5.31
CA GLU A 50 1.73 -8.97 4.62
C GLU A 50 0.52 -9.38 5.47
N ASN A 51 0.57 -9.18 6.78
CA ASN A 51 -0.53 -9.42 7.72
C ASN A 51 -1.28 -8.15 8.12
N GLY A 52 -0.83 -6.99 7.63
CA GLY A 52 -1.41 -5.69 7.96
C GLY A 52 -0.90 -5.09 9.26
N GLU A 53 0.13 -5.67 9.87
CA GLU A 53 0.80 -5.09 11.04
C GLU A 53 1.67 -3.91 10.62
N LEU A 54 1.69 -2.87 11.42
CA LEU A 54 2.35 -1.61 11.09
C LEU A 54 3.87 -1.75 10.98
N LEU A 55 4.42 -1.31 9.83
CA LEU A 55 5.86 -1.16 9.62
C LEU A 55 6.31 0.30 9.67
N GLY A 56 5.51 1.21 9.16
CA GLY A 56 5.82 2.63 9.18
C GLY A 56 4.58 3.50 8.97
N PHE A 57 4.62 4.70 9.53
CA PHE A 57 3.51 5.63 9.48
C PHE A 57 4.02 7.06 9.32
N LEU A 58 3.36 7.83 8.45
CA LEU A 58 3.59 9.25 8.31
C LEU A 58 2.28 10.00 8.35
N ARG A 59 2.13 10.89 9.33
CA ARG A 59 1.12 11.94 9.28
C ARG A 59 1.77 13.18 8.68
N MET A 60 1.35 13.58 7.50
CA MET A 60 1.83 14.81 6.89
C MET A 60 1.40 16.01 7.75
N ASP A 61 2.18 17.08 7.68
CA ASP A 61 1.87 18.31 8.41
C ASP A 61 0.45 18.79 8.05
N GLY A 62 -0.39 18.97 9.07
CA GLY A 62 -1.79 19.33 8.88
C GLY A 62 -2.73 18.18 8.54
N GLY A 63 -2.24 16.94 8.47
CA GLY A 63 -3.07 15.77 8.23
C GLY A 63 -4.18 15.64 9.28
N PRO A 64 -5.43 15.30 8.88
CA PRO A 64 -6.55 15.20 9.81
C PRO A 64 -6.31 14.12 10.86
N ALA A 65 -6.56 14.44 12.14
CA ALA A 65 -6.34 13.50 13.24
C ALA A 65 -7.15 12.19 13.08
N ARG A 66 -8.39 12.28 12.59
CA ARG A 66 -9.24 11.10 12.32
C ARG A 66 -8.62 10.14 11.29
N SER A 67 -7.81 10.67 10.38
CA SER A 67 -7.20 9.89 9.31
C SER A 67 -6.06 8.99 9.78
N ILE A 68 -5.52 9.22 10.97
CA ILE A 68 -4.50 8.35 11.57
C ILE A 68 -5.05 6.92 11.69
N GLN A 69 -6.15 6.76 12.40
CA GLN A 69 -6.74 5.44 12.62
C GLN A 69 -7.30 4.83 11.33
N ILE A 70 -7.90 5.67 10.48
CA ILE A 70 -8.46 5.20 9.21
C ILE A 70 -7.37 4.66 8.29
N ALA A 71 -6.23 5.33 8.16
CA ALA A 71 -5.10 4.84 7.37
C ALA A 71 -4.59 3.49 7.88
N LEU A 72 -4.44 3.35 9.19
CA LEU A 72 -4.04 2.08 9.83
C LEU A 72 -5.03 0.96 9.50
N CYS A 73 -6.33 1.21 9.64
CA CYS A 73 -7.37 0.23 9.35
C CYS A 73 -7.43 -0.14 7.86
N LYS A 74 -7.17 0.80 6.95
CA LYS A 74 -7.14 0.53 5.52
C LYS A 74 -6.00 -0.44 5.15
N ALA A 75 -4.78 -0.22 5.65
CA ALA A 75 -3.66 -1.12 5.42
C ALA A 75 -3.93 -2.52 6.00
N TYR A 76 -4.42 -2.56 7.23
CA TYR A 76 -4.78 -3.78 7.93
C TYR A 76 -5.84 -4.59 7.16
N THR A 77 -6.90 -3.93 6.70
CA THR A 77 -7.99 -4.58 5.96
C THR A 77 -7.50 -5.14 4.63
N ALA A 78 -6.75 -4.35 3.86
CA ALA A 78 -6.24 -4.78 2.56
C ALA A 78 -5.40 -6.05 2.69
N ALA A 79 -4.50 -6.11 3.66
CA ALA A 79 -3.67 -7.28 3.90
C ALA A 79 -4.49 -8.52 4.27
N ARG A 80 -5.41 -8.39 5.23
CA ARG A 80 -6.18 -9.53 5.75
C ARG A 80 -7.24 -10.01 4.79
N MET A 81 -7.87 -9.12 4.03
CA MET A 81 -8.85 -9.47 3.00
C MET A 81 -8.19 -9.83 1.66
N GLN A 82 -6.88 -9.66 1.52
CA GLN A 82 -6.12 -9.88 0.30
C GLN A 82 -6.76 -9.19 -0.92
N SER A 83 -7.18 -7.96 -0.71
CA SER A 83 -7.91 -7.15 -1.67
C SER A 83 -7.69 -5.68 -1.36
N SER A 84 -7.75 -4.80 -2.37
CA SER A 84 -7.88 -3.37 -2.09
C SER A 84 -9.18 -3.11 -1.33
N THR A 85 -9.18 -2.08 -0.49
CA THR A 85 -10.43 -1.70 0.21
C THR A 85 -11.47 -1.16 -0.75
N HIS A 86 -11.07 -0.65 -1.91
CA HIS A 86 -11.99 -0.28 -2.98
C HIS A 86 -12.73 -1.50 -3.53
N ASP A 87 -12.02 -2.57 -3.88
CA ASP A 87 -12.62 -3.80 -4.36
C ASP A 87 -13.50 -4.46 -3.29
N LEU A 88 -13.08 -4.40 -2.03
CA LEU A 88 -13.91 -4.86 -0.91
C LEU A 88 -15.21 -4.07 -0.83
N PHE A 89 -15.16 -2.75 -0.96
CA PHE A 89 -16.35 -1.90 -0.99
C PHE A 89 -17.33 -2.33 -2.09
N LEU A 90 -16.83 -2.53 -3.31
CA LEU A 90 -17.65 -2.98 -4.44
C LEU A 90 -18.26 -4.37 -4.20
N ARG A 91 -17.49 -5.29 -3.61
CA ARG A 91 -17.97 -6.62 -3.25
C ARG A 91 -19.10 -6.56 -2.23
N LEU A 92 -18.92 -5.80 -1.16
CA LEU A 92 -19.94 -5.65 -0.11
C LEU A 92 -21.26 -5.12 -0.67
N GLN A 93 -21.17 -4.15 -1.58
CA GLN A 93 -22.36 -3.62 -2.26
C GLN A 93 -23.03 -4.65 -3.16
N ARG A 94 -22.25 -5.33 -4.00
CA ARG A 94 -22.75 -6.33 -4.97
C ARG A 94 -23.40 -7.51 -4.26
N GLU A 95 -22.78 -8.01 -3.20
CA GLU A 95 -23.23 -9.19 -2.48
C GLU A 95 -24.17 -8.84 -1.31
N LYS A 96 -24.40 -7.55 -1.06
CA LYS A 96 -25.21 -7.04 0.06
C LYS A 96 -24.74 -7.60 1.41
N GLU A 97 -23.42 -7.68 1.59
CA GLU A 97 -22.77 -8.10 2.83
C GLU A 97 -22.49 -6.91 3.73
N ASP A 98 -22.60 -7.12 5.04
CA ASP A 98 -22.18 -6.15 6.04
C ASP A 98 -20.75 -6.47 6.48
N ILE A 99 -19.89 -5.46 6.53
CA ILE A 99 -18.48 -5.63 6.93
C ILE A 99 -18.35 -6.23 8.34
N ARG A 100 -19.35 -6.03 9.20
CA ARG A 100 -19.38 -6.60 10.55
C ARG A 100 -19.47 -8.12 10.57
N PHE A 101 -19.87 -8.75 9.46
CA PHE A 101 -19.89 -10.20 9.33
C PHE A 101 -18.49 -10.83 9.42
N PHE A 102 -17.45 -10.06 9.13
CA PHE A 102 -16.07 -10.53 9.25
C PHE A 102 -15.53 -10.52 10.68
N CYS A 103 -16.33 -10.05 11.64
CA CYS A 103 -16.03 -10.09 13.09
C CYS A 103 -14.70 -9.41 13.48
N ASP A 104 -14.27 -8.41 12.74
CA ASP A 104 -13.08 -7.64 13.03
C ASP A 104 -13.39 -6.14 13.02
N PRO A 105 -13.36 -5.47 14.19
CA PRO A 105 -13.72 -4.06 14.29
C PRO A 105 -12.72 -3.12 13.59
N LYS A 106 -11.53 -3.62 13.22
CA LYS A 106 -10.52 -2.86 12.47
C LYS A 106 -10.77 -2.87 10.98
N PHE A 107 -11.68 -3.69 10.47
CA PHE A 107 -11.97 -3.72 9.04
C PHE A 107 -12.71 -2.46 8.60
N THR A 108 -12.29 -1.93 7.48
CA THR A 108 -12.94 -0.81 6.81
C THR A 108 -12.97 -1.06 5.29
N ALA A 109 -14.10 -0.74 4.66
CA ALA A 109 -14.22 -0.77 3.20
C ALA A 109 -14.00 0.62 2.58
N PHE A 110 -13.50 1.58 3.35
CA PHE A 110 -13.19 2.90 2.84
C PHE A 110 -12.02 2.82 1.85
N PRO A 111 -12.19 3.25 0.56
CA PRO A 111 -11.11 3.18 -0.43
C PRO A 111 -9.83 3.88 0.02
N GLY A 112 -8.69 3.34 -0.37
CA GLY A 112 -7.36 3.87 -0.02
C GLY A 112 -6.44 2.84 0.62
N GLY A 113 -6.92 1.63 0.90
CA GLY A 113 -6.08 0.49 1.27
C GLY A 113 -5.74 -0.36 0.06
N ASN A 114 -4.53 -0.88 0.01
CA ASN A 114 -4.10 -1.74 -1.09
C ASN A 114 -3.04 -2.76 -0.67
N LEU A 115 -2.91 -3.80 -1.47
CA LEU A 115 -1.85 -4.78 -1.36
C LEU A 115 -0.60 -4.29 -2.09
N LEU A 116 0.55 -4.62 -1.54
CA LEU A 116 1.84 -4.41 -2.17
C LEU A 116 2.41 -5.77 -2.57
N ARG A 117 2.55 -5.99 -3.89
CA ARG A 117 3.09 -7.22 -4.47
C ARG A 117 4.40 -6.92 -5.19
N ASN A 118 5.39 -7.79 -5.03
CA ASN A 118 6.66 -7.65 -5.71
C ASN A 118 6.58 -8.08 -7.19
N CYS A 119 7.71 -8.05 -7.91
CA CYS A 119 7.78 -8.40 -9.33
C CYS A 119 7.44 -9.87 -9.62
N GLU A 120 7.43 -10.75 -8.62
CA GLU A 120 7.00 -12.15 -8.71
C GLU A 120 5.54 -12.34 -8.23
N ASN A 121 4.79 -11.24 -8.06
CA ASN A 121 3.41 -11.24 -7.60
C ASN A 121 3.20 -11.75 -6.17
N LYS A 122 4.26 -11.80 -5.36
CA LYS A 122 4.18 -12.16 -3.95
C LYS A 122 3.72 -10.94 -3.14
N ILE A 123 2.80 -11.14 -2.21
CA ILE A 123 2.39 -10.08 -1.26
C ILE A 123 3.55 -9.85 -0.29
N VAL A 124 4.07 -8.62 -0.29
CA VAL A 124 5.18 -8.20 0.59
C VAL A 124 4.76 -7.15 1.61
N GLY A 125 3.58 -6.61 1.48
CA GLY A 125 3.07 -5.60 2.40
C GLY A 125 1.70 -5.07 2.02
N SER A 126 1.34 -3.99 2.67
CA SER A 126 0.07 -3.28 2.50
C SER A 126 0.26 -1.79 2.72
N VAL A 127 -0.69 -1.02 2.25
CA VAL A 127 -0.69 0.44 2.39
C VAL A 127 -2.10 0.94 2.70
N GLY A 128 -2.19 1.97 3.52
CA GLY A 128 -3.43 2.70 3.76
C GLY A 128 -3.20 4.20 3.67
N ILE A 129 -4.00 4.86 2.83
CA ILE A 129 -3.98 6.31 2.63
C ILE A 129 -5.31 6.88 3.11
N SER A 130 -5.27 7.93 3.92
CA SER A 130 -6.46 8.60 4.42
C SER A 130 -6.24 10.09 4.60
N GLY A 131 -7.24 10.89 4.26
CA GLY A 131 -7.22 12.35 4.42
C GLY A 131 -7.60 13.12 3.17
N LEU A 132 -7.65 12.46 2.02
CA LEU A 132 -8.12 13.01 0.75
C LEU A 132 -9.54 12.52 0.46
N ALA A 133 -10.07 12.76 -0.74
CA ALA A 133 -11.29 12.10 -1.16
C ALA A 133 -11.04 10.58 -1.32
N PRO A 134 -12.04 9.72 -1.11
CA PRO A 134 -11.83 8.25 -1.18
C PRO A 134 -11.17 7.78 -2.48
N ARG A 135 -11.58 8.32 -3.63
CA ARG A 135 -10.96 7.97 -4.92
C ARG A 135 -9.51 8.44 -5.03
N GLU A 136 -9.17 9.56 -4.39
CA GLU A 136 -7.82 10.11 -4.37
C GLU A 136 -6.92 9.29 -3.46
N ASP A 137 -7.42 8.90 -2.30
CA ASP A 137 -6.73 7.97 -1.40
C ASP A 137 -6.42 6.64 -2.13
N HIS A 138 -7.40 6.13 -2.87
CA HIS A 138 -7.22 4.91 -3.67
C HIS A 138 -6.16 5.09 -4.76
N GLU A 139 -6.18 6.21 -5.49
CA GLU A 139 -5.20 6.52 -6.54
C GLU A 139 -3.77 6.54 -5.99
N VAL A 140 -3.55 7.13 -4.84
CA VAL A 140 -2.22 7.13 -4.19
C VAL A 140 -1.81 5.70 -3.83
N SER A 141 -2.72 4.90 -3.28
CA SER A 141 -2.45 3.50 -2.94
C SER A 141 -2.08 2.67 -4.18
N GLU A 142 -2.74 2.88 -5.31
CA GLU A 142 -2.44 2.24 -6.59
C GLU A 142 -1.05 2.62 -7.10
N ALA A 143 -0.65 3.87 -6.94
CA ALA A 143 0.68 4.33 -7.33
C ALA A 143 1.78 3.61 -6.55
N LEU A 144 1.58 3.42 -5.24
CA LEU A 144 2.53 2.65 -4.42
C LEU A 144 2.55 1.18 -4.81
N ALA A 145 1.39 0.59 -5.07
CA ALA A 145 1.31 -0.79 -5.54
C ALA A 145 2.06 -0.98 -6.88
N SER A 146 1.93 -0.02 -7.80
CA SER A 146 2.66 -0.04 -9.08
C SER A 146 4.17 0.07 -8.90
N LEU A 147 4.63 0.89 -7.96
CA LEU A 147 6.05 1.01 -7.65
C LEU A 147 6.62 -0.32 -7.12
N VAL A 148 5.95 -0.94 -6.17
CA VAL A 148 6.41 -2.18 -5.53
C VAL A 148 6.45 -3.35 -6.53
N LYS A 149 5.60 -3.36 -7.55
CA LYS A 149 5.66 -4.37 -8.62
C LYS A 149 6.99 -4.39 -9.38
N THR A 150 7.76 -3.32 -9.30
CA THR A 150 9.10 -3.26 -9.92
C THR A 150 10.22 -3.82 -9.03
N TRP A 151 9.92 -4.21 -7.81
CA TRP A 151 10.89 -4.67 -6.80
C TRP A 151 11.06 -6.19 -6.76
#